data_3448ebf91fec494e9a00e688214b3fc3
#
_entry.id   3448ebf91fec494e9a00e688214b3fc3
#
_cell.length_a   1.000
_cell.length_b   1.000
_cell.length_c   1.000
_cell.angle_alpha   90.00
_cell.angle_beta   90.00
_cell.angle_gamma   90.00
#
_symmetry.space_group_name_H-M   'P 1'
#
loop_
_entity.id
_entity.type
_entity.pdbx_description
1 polymer ?
#
loop_
_entity_poly.entity_id
_entity_poly.type
_entity_poly.pdbx_seq_one_letter_code
_entity_poly.pdbx_strand_id
1 'polypeptide(L)'
;VYAFAYQTFQQLNRWMENGEEEYKLNIERNKAFITPSCQEFLKKDYYDRLSNGELRERARGVYEIVGRGFKDSSVIVHSPDSWTVNLDLSVDEYFKDEPVKRVLTRFPVNIVRMETDLQNNPWGLGFNCYSSIPLRLEAKEFKEGDNQ
;
A
#
# COMPACT_ATOMS: atom_id res chain seq x y z
N VAL A 1 4.43 -14.06 -0.97
CA VAL A 1 3.69 -13.17 -0.04
C VAL A 1 4.11 -11.71 -0.23
N TYR A 2 5.41 -11.41 -0.27
CA TYR A 2 5.88 -10.03 -0.47
C TYR A 2 5.37 -9.45 -1.80
N ALA A 3 5.51 -10.18 -2.89
CA ALA A 3 5.09 -9.70 -4.21
C ALA A 3 3.59 -9.38 -4.24
N PHE A 4 2.77 -10.21 -3.62
CA PHE A 4 1.34 -9.96 -3.51
C PHE A 4 1.05 -8.68 -2.73
N ALA A 5 1.70 -8.53 -1.57
CA ALA A 5 1.52 -7.35 -0.71
C ALA A 5 1.91 -6.07 -1.45
N TYR A 6 3.08 -6.05 -2.08
CA TYR A 6 3.56 -4.89 -2.81
C TYR A 6 2.67 -4.55 -3.99
N GLN A 7 2.34 -5.55 -4.81
CA GLN A 7 1.52 -5.34 -6.00
C GLN A 7 0.14 -4.79 -5.64
N THR A 8 -0.51 -5.39 -4.65
CA THR A 8 -1.85 -4.95 -4.24
C THR A 8 -1.79 -3.54 -3.64
N PHE A 9 -0.81 -3.27 -2.79
CA PHE A 9 -0.63 -1.94 -2.22
C PHE A 9 -0.40 -0.89 -3.32
N GLN A 10 0.47 -1.21 -4.28
CA GLN A 10 0.79 -0.30 -5.37
C GLN A 10 -0.45 0.01 -6.22
N GLN A 11 -1.24 -1.01 -6.54
CA GLN A 11 -2.47 -0.82 -7.31
C GLN A 11 -3.50 0.04 -6.58
N LEU A 12 -3.62 -0.11 -5.27
CA LEU A 12 -4.55 0.71 -4.47
C LEU A 12 -4.12 2.18 -4.43
N ASN A 13 -2.81 2.43 -4.47
CA ASN A 13 -2.24 3.77 -4.28
C ASN A 13 -1.77 4.42 -5.58
N ARG A 14 -2.18 3.91 -6.72
CA ARG A 14 -1.83 4.47 -8.02
C ARG A 14 -2.96 5.35 -8.54
N TRP A 15 -2.79 6.65 -8.38
CA TRP A 15 -3.73 7.66 -8.89
C TRP A 15 -3.03 8.47 -9.95
N MET A 16 -3.47 8.36 -11.20
CA MET A 16 -2.78 8.97 -12.33
C MET A 16 -3.05 10.46 -12.46
N GLU A 17 -4.26 10.92 -12.12
CA GLU A 17 -4.66 12.31 -12.28
C GLU A 17 -5.52 12.82 -11.13
N ASN A 18 -6.47 12.02 -10.63
CA ASN A 18 -7.44 12.47 -9.67
C ASN A 18 -7.80 11.37 -8.67
N GLY A 19 -7.28 11.50 -7.46
CA GLY A 19 -7.52 10.54 -6.40
C GLY A 19 -8.98 10.38 -6.01
N GLU A 20 -9.82 11.41 -6.22
CA GLU A 20 -11.24 11.31 -5.89
C GLU A 20 -11.95 10.18 -6.63
N GLU A 21 -11.60 9.99 -7.89
CA GLU A 21 -12.18 8.92 -8.72
C GLU A 21 -11.37 7.65 -8.63
N GLU A 22 -10.05 7.78 -8.70
CA GLU A 22 -9.16 6.64 -8.89
C GLU A 22 -8.97 5.82 -7.64
N TYR A 23 -8.90 6.42 -6.45
CA TYR A 23 -8.77 5.66 -5.22
C TYR A 23 -9.98 4.76 -5.00
N LYS A 24 -11.17 5.32 -5.14
CA LYS A 24 -12.41 4.56 -5.01
C LYS A 24 -12.48 3.41 -6.04
N LEU A 25 -12.12 3.71 -7.28
CA LEU A 25 -12.13 2.73 -8.36
C LEU A 25 -11.10 1.62 -8.11
N ASN A 26 -9.92 1.97 -7.58
CA ASN A 26 -8.88 1.00 -7.26
C ASN A 26 -9.33 0.02 -6.17
N ILE A 27 -10.06 0.52 -5.16
CA ILE A 27 -10.64 -0.35 -4.13
C ILE A 27 -11.60 -1.37 -4.77
N GLU A 28 -12.49 -0.90 -5.64
CA GLU A 28 -13.44 -1.76 -6.33
C GLU A 28 -12.76 -2.78 -7.24
N ARG A 29 -11.77 -2.34 -8.02
CA ARG A 29 -11.04 -3.21 -8.95
C ARG A 29 -10.26 -4.30 -8.24
N ASN A 30 -9.81 -4.05 -7.02
CA ASN A 30 -8.97 -4.97 -6.28
C ASN A 30 -9.72 -5.71 -5.17
N LYS A 31 -11.04 -5.62 -5.12
CA LYS A 31 -11.82 -6.19 -4.02
C LYS A 31 -11.62 -7.70 -3.85
N ALA A 32 -11.32 -8.44 -4.92
CA ALA A 32 -11.05 -9.87 -4.85
C ALA A 32 -9.77 -10.19 -4.08
N PHE A 33 -8.88 -9.22 -3.92
CA PHE A 33 -7.60 -9.35 -3.23
C PHE A 33 -7.61 -8.75 -1.82
N ILE A 34 -8.75 -8.20 -1.38
CA ILE A 34 -8.85 -7.45 -0.14
C ILE A 34 -9.88 -8.12 0.77
N THR A 35 -9.53 -8.33 2.04
CA THR A 35 -10.47 -8.92 2.99
C THR A 35 -11.67 -7.98 3.20
N PRO A 36 -12.85 -8.52 3.55
CA PRO A 36 -14.04 -7.66 3.77
C PRO A 36 -13.81 -6.57 4.82
N SER A 37 -13.15 -6.87 5.92
CA SER A 37 -12.87 -5.86 6.95
C SER A 37 -11.93 -4.77 6.44
N CYS A 38 -10.95 -5.15 5.63
CA CYS A 38 -10.03 -4.17 5.03
C CYS A 38 -10.73 -3.31 3.98
N GLN A 39 -11.67 -3.87 3.23
CA GLN A 39 -12.48 -3.08 2.30
C GLN A 39 -13.22 -1.96 3.03
N GLU A 40 -13.80 -2.25 4.18
CA GLU A 40 -14.49 -1.25 4.99
C GLU A 40 -13.52 -0.18 5.51
N PHE A 41 -12.34 -0.61 5.98
CA PHE A 41 -11.30 0.32 6.42
C PHE A 41 -10.88 1.26 5.29
N LEU A 42 -10.66 0.73 4.09
CA LEU A 42 -10.21 1.54 2.95
C LEU A 42 -11.31 2.49 2.47
N LYS A 43 -12.58 2.07 2.51
CA LYS A 43 -13.70 2.94 2.18
C LYS A 43 -13.79 4.12 3.15
N LYS A 44 -13.60 3.85 4.43
CA LYS A 44 -13.57 4.90 5.44
C LYS A 44 -12.40 5.85 5.21
N ASP A 45 -11.22 5.32 4.93
CA ASP A 45 -10.04 6.12 4.59
C ASP A 45 -10.32 7.01 3.38
N TYR A 46 -10.98 6.45 2.36
CA TYR A 46 -11.37 7.21 1.18
C TYR A 46 -12.25 8.40 1.54
N TYR A 47 -13.32 8.18 2.30
CA TYR A 47 -14.25 9.25 2.67
C TYR A 47 -13.60 10.29 3.59
N ASP A 48 -12.73 9.88 4.50
CA ASP A 48 -12.00 10.80 5.36
C ASP A 48 -11.09 11.71 4.52
N ARG A 49 -10.34 11.14 3.58
CA ARG A 49 -9.46 11.91 2.69
C ARG A 49 -10.25 12.82 1.74
N LEU A 50 -11.39 12.33 1.24
CA LEU A 50 -12.27 13.10 0.39
C LEU A 50 -12.78 14.36 1.12
N SER A 51 -13.23 14.18 2.36
CA SER A 51 -13.71 15.26 3.20
C SER A 51 -12.64 16.30 3.52
N ASN A 52 -11.37 15.84 3.62
CA ASN A 52 -10.25 16.72 3.93
C ASN A 52 -9.62 17.37 2.68
N GLY A 53 -10.16 17.09 1.49
CA GLY A 53 -9.65 17.65 0.24
C GLY A 53 -8.30 17.06 -0.20
N GLU A 54 -7.94 15.88 0.31
CA GLU A 54 -6.62 15.27 0.04
C GLU A 54 -6.56 14.50 -1.29
N LEU A 55 -7.69 14.34 -1.96
CA LEU A 55 -7.77 13.51 -3.18
C LEU A 55 -7.98 14.32 -4.45
N ARG A 56 -8.56 15.50 -4.33
CA ARG A 56 -8.97 16.30 -5.47
C ARG A 56 -7.77 16.73 -6.31
N GLU A 57 -7.82 16.37 -7.61
CA GLU A 57 -6.77 16.68 -8.57
C GLU A 57 -5.37 16.19 -8.09
N ARG A 58 -5.36 15.14 -7.27
CA ARG A 58 -4.15 14.58 -6.69
C ARG A 58 -3.76 13.31 -7.45
N ALA A 59 -2.54 13.30 -7.96
CA ALA A 59 -1.91 12.09 -8.48
C ALA A 59 -1.02 11.50 -7.39
N ARG A 60 -0.89 10.18 -7.37
CA ARG A 60 -0.08 9.47 -6.39
C ARG A 60 0.59 8.27 -7.02
N GLY A 61 1.83 8.03 -6.64
CA GLY A 61 2.54 6.79 -6.97
C GLY A 61 3.31 6.33 -5.76
N VAL A 62 3.50 5.02 -5.64
CA VAL A 62 4.31 4.41 -4.60
C VAL A 62 5.35 3.51 -5.25
N TYR A 63 6.58 3.58 -4.77
CA TYR A 63 7.72 2.90 -5.39
C TYR A 63 8.61 2.35 -4.29
N GLU A 64 9.25 1.20 -4.57
CA GLU A 64 10.27 0.69 -3.66
C GLU A 64 11.40 1.69 -3.55
N ILE A 65 11.91 1.86 -2.32
CA ILE A 65 13.08 2.70 -2.09
C ILE A 65 14.31 1.92 -2.56
N VAL A 66 15.17 2.56 -3.35
CA VAL A 66 16.39 1.94 -3.88
C VAL A 66 17.20 1.33 -2.73
N GLY A 67 17.55 0.06 -2.87
CA GLY A 67 18.28 -0.69 -1.85
C GLY A 67 17.41 -1.22 -0.71
N ARG A 68 16.12 -0.96 -0.71
CA ARG A 68 15.19 -1.38 0.34
C ARG A 68 13.99 -2.19 -0.17
N GLY A 69 14.17 -2.90 -1.27
CA GLY A 69 13.15 -3.84 -1.75
C GLY A 69 13.08 -5.07 -0.86
N PHE A 70 12.66 -6.19 -1.42
CA PHE A 70 12.48 -7.42 -0.66
C PHE A 70 13.76 -7.86 0.05
N LYS A 71 13.62 -8.24 1.32
CA LYS A 71 14.62 -8.92 2.14
C LYS A 71 13.89 -10.00 2.93
N ASP A 72 14.61 -11.02 3.38
CA ASP A 72 14.00 -12.06 4.22
C ASP A 72 13.31 -11.45 5.45
N SER A 73 13.93 -10.41 6.03
CA SER A 73 13.38 -9.71 7.19
C SER A 73 12.13 -8.85 6.87
N SER A 74 11.80 -8.66 5.60
CA SER A 74 10.60 -7.90 5.21
C SER A 74 9.32 -8.67 5.53
N VAL A 75 9.39 -10.00 5.63
CA VAL A 75 8.22 -10.84 5.84
C VAL A 75 8.32 -11.52 7.20
N ILE A 76 7.34 -11.25 8.06
CA ILE A 76 7.21 -11.86 9.38
C ILE A 76 6.10 -12.90 9.30
N VAL A 77 6.42 -14.17 9.52
CA VAL A 77 5.46 -15.26 9.48
C VAL A 77 4.84 -15.41 10.86
N HIS A 78 3.53 -15.26 10.97
CA HIS A 78 2.82 -15.47 12.24
C HIS A 78 2.27 -16.87 12.34
N SER A 79 1.83 -17.44 11.23
CA SER A 79 1.28 -18.80 11.12
C SER A 79 1.37 -19.22 9.68
N PRO A 80 1.00 -20.48 9.35
CA PRO A 80 0.90 -20.90 7.93
C PRO A 80 -0.10 -20.06 7.12
N ASP A 81 -0.98 -19.30 7.78
CA ASP A 81 -2.07 -18.59 7.14
C ASP A 81 -2.02 -17.06 7.33
N SER A 82 -1.00 -16.54 7.99
CA SER A 82 -0.93 -15.09 8.22
C SER A 82 0.51 -14.58 8.31
N TRP A 83 0.70 -13.37 7.77
CA TRP A 83 2.01 -12.70 7.68
C TRP A 83 1.86 -11.21 7.89
N THR A 84 2.94 -10.58 8.33
CA THR A 84 3.11 -9.12 8.20
C THR A 84 4.24 -8.87 7.22
N VAL A 85 3.97 -8.04 6.22
CA VAL A 85 4.97 -7.67 5.21
C VAL A 85 5.28 -6.19 5.38
N ASN A 86 6.53 -5.88 5.71
CA ASN A 86 7.00 -4.50 5.81
C ASN A 86 7.41 -4.01 4.43
N LEU A 87 6.67 -3.03 3.90
CA LEU A 87 6.97 -2.40 2.63
C LEU A 87 7.62 -1.04 2.88
N ASP A 88 8.87 -0.89 2.48
CA ASP A 88 9.58 0.39 2.55
C ASP A 88 9.45 1.10 1.21
N LEU A 89 8.62 2.14 1.19
CA LEU A 89 8.18 2.77 -0.06
C LEU A 89 8.35 4.28 -0.02
N SER A 90 8.61 4.85 -1.20
CA SER A 90 8.45 6.27 -1.42
C SER A 90 7.03 6.54 -1.87
N VAL A 91 6.34 7.44 -1.18
CA VAL A 91 5.00 7.90 -1.55
C VAL A 91 5.14 9.28 -2.15
N ASP A 92 4.89 9.39 -3.46
CA ASP A 92 5.03 10.61 -4.21
C ASP A 92 3.65 11.12 -4.62
N GLU A 93 3.34 12.38 -4.31
CA GLU A 93 2.06 13.00 -4.66
C GLU A 93 2.26 14.30 -5.42
N TYR A 94 1.36 14.57 -6.34
CA TYR A 94 1.35 15.74 -7.21
C TYR A 94 -0.03 16.37 -7.17
N PHE A 95 -0.08 17.69 -7.13
CA PHE A 95 -1.32 18.45 -7.26
C PHE A 95 -1.25 19.27 -8.55
N LYS A 96 -2.13 18.98 -9.50
CA LYS A 96 -2.11 19.63 -10.82
C LYS A 96 -0.70 19.61 -11.44
N ASP A 97 -0.09 18.42 -11.43
CA ASP A 97 1.26 18.15 -11.96
C ASP A 97 2.42 18.77 -11.18
N GLU A 98 2.15 19.49 -10.09
CA GLU A 98 3.20 20.03 -9.22
C GLU A 98 3.49 19.05 -8.07
N PRO A 99 4.76 18.72 -7.82
CA PRO A 99 5.09 17.85 -6.70
C PRO A 99 4.75 18.52 -5.36
N VAL A 100 3.95 17.82 -4.54
CA VAL A 100 3.53 18.36 -3.23
C VAL A 100 3.95 17.47 -2.07
N LYS A 101 4.40 16.23 -2.34
CA LYS A 101 4.75 15.31 -1.27
C LYS A 101 5.72 14.25 -1.78
N ARG A 102 6.75 13.97 -1.01
CA ARG A 102 7.59 12.78 -1.14
C ARG A 102 7.96 12.32 0.25
N VAL A 103 7.40 11.19 0.67
CA VAL A 103 7.60 10.66 2.02
C VAL A 103 8.05 9.22 1.92
N LEU A 104 9.15 8.91 2.63
CA LEU A 104 9.65 7.54 2.73
C LEU A 104 8.96 6.89 3.93
N THR A 105 8.27 5.78 3.71
CA THR A 105 7.40 5.21 4.72
C THR A 105 7.50 3.68 4.72
N ARG A 106 7.48 3.09 5.92
CA ARG A 106 7.33 1.65 6.10
C ARG A 106 5.87 1.34 6.40
N PHE A 107 5.27 0.54 5.54
CA PHE A 107 3.89 0.08 5.72
C PHE A 107 3.90 -1.37 6.20
N PRO A 108 3.46 -1.63 7.45
CA PRO A 108 3.36 -3.01 7.95
C PRO A 108 2.03 -3.62 7.51
N VAL A 109 2.06 -4.27 6.35
CA VAL A 109 0.87 -4.82 5.70
C VAL A 109 0.56 -6.20 6.24
N ASN A 110 -0.68 -6.43 6.64
CA ASN A 110 -1.14 -7.77 7.02
C ASN A 110 -1.61 -8.53 5.79
N ILE A 111 -1.11 -9.75 5.64
CA ILE A 111 -1.53 -10.67 4.59
C ILE A 111 -2.07 -11.92 5.26
N VAL A 112 -3.19 -12.41 4.78
CA VAL A 112 -3.81 -13.65 5.28
C VAL A 112 -4.11 -14.58 4.12
N ARG A 113 -4.14 -15.87 4.40
CA ARG A 113 -4.68 -16.84 3.45
C ARG A 113 -6.19 -16.61 3.35
N MET A 114 -6.70 -16.58 2.15
CA MET A 114 -8.10 -16.25 1.93
C MET A 114 -8.71 -17.30 1.03
N GLU A 115 -9.80 -17.93 1.48
CA GLU A 115 -10.60 -18.81 0.65
C GLU A 115 -11.38 -17.95 -0.33
N THR A 116 -11.12 -18.14 -1.60
CA THR A 116 -11.68 -17.30 -2.65
C THR A 116 -11.71 -18.09 -3.96
N ASP A 117 -12.39 -17.52 -4.94
CA ASP A 117 -12.38 -18.03 -6.30
C ASP A 117 -10.97 -17.85 -6.89
N LEU A 118 -10.29 -18.96 -7.18
CA LEU A 118 -8.93 -18.93 -7.71
C LEU A 118 -8.84 -18.34 -9.12
N GLN A 119 -9.95 -18.23 -9.83
CA GLN A 119 -9.97 -17.54 -11.13
C GLN A 119 -9.80 -16.03 -10.95
N ASN A 120 -10.42 -15.47 -9.92
CA ASN A 120 -10.34 -14.03 -9.63
C ASN A 120 -9.16 -13.67 -8.75
N ASN A 121 -8.70 -14.63 -7.93
CA ASN A 121 -7.56 -14.43 -7.04
C ASN A 121 -6.70 -15.70 -7.00
N PRO A 122 -5.82 -15.88 -8.01
CA PRO A 122 -4.98 -17.09 -8.06
C PRO A 122 -3.96 -17.20 -6.94
N TRP A 123 -3.70 -16.10 -6.22
CA TRP A 123 -2.78 -16.12 -5.08
C TRP A 123 -3.36 -16.86 -3.88
N GLY A 124 -4.69 -16.87 -3.70
CA GLY A 124 -5.32 -17.38 -2.49
C GLY A 124 -4.94 -16.57 -1.24
N LEU A 125 -4.55 -15.33 -1.41
CA LEU A 125 -4.10 -14.43 -0.34
C LEU A 125 -5.01 -13.21 -0.28
N GLY A 126 -5.13 -12.62 0.91
CA GLY A 126 -5.91 -11.41 1.13
C GLY A 126 -5.08 -10.30 1.75
N PHE A 127 -5.18 -9.11 1.18
CA PHE A 127 -4.63 -7.89 1.74
C PHE A 127 -5.55 -7.50 2.91
N ASN A 128 -5.00 -7.51 4.11
CA ASN A 128 -5.78 -7.30 5.34
C ASN A 128 -5.32 -6.04 6.08
N CYS A 129 -5.12 -4.97 5.32
CA CYS A 129 -4.73 -3.66 5.84
C CYS A 129 -3.44 -3.71 6.68
N TYR A 130 -3.39 -3.04 7.81
CA TYR A 130 -2.11 -2.77 8.50
C TYR A 130 -2.13 -3.27 9.93
N SER A 131 -0.99 -3.77 10.39
CA SER A 131 -0.84 -4.20 11.79
C SER A 131 -0.66 -3.02 12.75
N SER A 132 -0.17 -1.89 12.23
CA SER A 132 0.04 -0.67 13.01
C SER A 132 0.09 0.54 12.08
N ILE A 133 0.18 1.73 12.68
CA ILE A 133 0.34 2.98 11.93
C ILE A 133 1.64 2.93 11.12
N PRO A 134 1.62 3.35 9.85
CA PRO A 134 2.84 3.40 9.04
C PRO A 134 3.93 4.25 9.69
N LEU A 135 5.17 3.77 9.59
CA LEU A 135 6.33 4.42 10.17
C LEU A 135 7.03 5.27 9.12
N ARG A 136 7.14 6.58 9.38
CA ARG A 136 7.90 7.47 8.52
C ARG A 136 9.40 7.18 8.67
N LEU A 137 10.08 6.93 7.56
CA LEU A 137 11.52 6.72 7.53
C LEU A 137 12.22 8.06 7.36
N GLU A 138 13.26 8.30 8.16
CA GLU A 138 14.00 9.56 8.09
C GLU A 138 15.00 9.55 6.93
N ALA A 139 15.21 10.73 6.32
CA ALA A 139 16.14 10.87 5.22
C ALA A 139 17.57 10.43 5.59
N LYS A 140 18.01 10.69 6.83
CA LYS A 140 19.31 10.28 7.34
C LYS A 140 19.46 8.76 7.34
N GLU A 141 18.46 8.04 7.85
CA GLU A 141 18.45 6.58 7.87
C GLU A 141 18.49 6.02 6.46
N PHE A 142 17.72 6.60 5.55
CA PHE A 142 17.72 6.22 4.16
C PHE A 142 19.08 6.41 3.49
N LYS A 143 19.74 7.57 3.73
CA LYS A 143 21.04 7.86 3.15
C LYS A 143 22.14 6.91 3.65
N GLU A 144 22.12 6.56 4.92
CA GLU A 144 23.08 5.60 5.50
C GLU A 144 22.92 4.23 4.86
N GLY A 145 21.69 3.77 4.66
CA GLY A 145 21.41 2.53 3.97
C GLY A 145 21.84 2.56 2.51
N ASP A 146 21.69 3.69 1.85
CA ASP A 146 22.01 3.87 0.44
C ASP A 146 23.52 3.86 0.19
N ASN A 147 24.32 4.30 1.16
CA ASN A 147 25.76 4.37 1.06
C ASN A 147 26.47 3.06 1.41
N GLN A 148 25.74 2.07 1.86
CA GLN A 148 26.26 0.76 2.23
C GLN A 148 26.04 -0.28 1.13
#